data_7b6dcef1af472a7562b5c800e8ef0972
#
_entry.id   7b6dcef1af472a7562b5c800e8ef0972
#
_cell.length_a   1.000
_cell.length_b   1.000
_cell.length_c   1.000
_cell.angle_alpha   90.00
_cell.angle_beta   90.00
_cell.angle_gamma   90.00
#
_symmetry.space_group_name_H-M   'P 1'
#
loop_
_entity.id
_entity.type
_entity.pdbx_description
1 polymer ?
#
loop_
_entity_poly.entity_id
_entity_poly.type
_entity_poly.pdbx_seq_one_letter_code
_entity_poly.pdbx_strand_id
1 'polypeptide(L)'
;MLAFSSVSPYLYGTKNGNTMKRELDLAMTSYGKVKPLAYDMVLLPWGATEPHNLHLPYLTDCILSHDIAVDVAHKALDLYGLRCMVMPYVTAGSQNPGQRELPFCIHYRYETQKAILTDIVASLYAQDHRHIIIINGHGGNTFKSMIRDLSIDYPDFLIACSEWYTFVPKAGYFDQPGDHADEVETSVMMHYHPELVDLSEAGDGASRNFTSQMLREKVAWIPRHWQQVSSDTGIGNPRSASAEKGARYTAAVVERYAQLVKELCEGIRYE
;
A
#
# COMPACT_ATOMS: atom_id res chain seq x y z
N MET A 1 -21.00 -13.19 -38.24
CA MET A 1 -19.87 -12.27 -38.13
C MET A 1 -20.15 -11.35 -36.96
N LEU A 2 -19.75 -11.74 -35.73
CA LEU A 2 -19.92 -10.97 -34.51
C LEU A 2 -18.59 -10.36 -34.17
N ALA A 3 -18.50 -9.04 -34.22
CA ALA A 3 -17.31 -8.27 -33.86
C ALA A 3 -17.19 -8.25 -32.34
N PHE A 4 -16.18 -8.93 -31.82
CA PHE A 4 -15.74 -8.77 -30.43
C PHE A 4 -14.95 -7.46 -30.32
N SER A 5 -15.55 -6.43 -29.74
CA SER A 5 -14.80 -5.26 -29.29
C SER A 5 -14.18 -5.59 -27.92
N SER A 6 -12.92 -5.96 -27.95
CA SER A 6 -12.11 -6.09 -26.72
C SER A 6 -11.76 -4.71 -26.18
N VAL A 7 -12.50 -4.21 -25.23
CA VAL A 7 -12.07 -3.06 -24.43
C VAL A 7 -11.39 -3.60 -23.17
N SER A 8 -10.08 -3.39 -23.09
CA SER A 8 -9.28 -3.70 -21.90
C SER A 8 -9.71 -2.79 -20.76
N PRO A 9 -10.04 -3.29 -19.54
CA PRO A 9 -10.49 -2.46 -18.43
C PRO A 9 -9.38 -1.70 -17.68
N TYR A 10 -8.17 -1.67 -18.21
CA TYR A 10 -7.05 -0.92 -17.63
C TYR A 10 -6.85 0.46 -18.28
N LEU A 11 -7.92 1.19 -18.53
CA LEU A 11 -7.83 2.58 -18.93
C LEU A 11 -8.04 3.48 -17.70
N TYR A 12 -6.95 3.83 -17.02
CA TYR A 12 -6.93 4.97 -16.09
C TYR A 12 -7.45 6.22 -16.82
N GLY A 13 -8.54 6.77 -16.29
CA GLY A 13 -9.24 7.90 -16.88
C GLY A 13 -8.34 9.12 -17.06
N THR A 14 -8.17 9.53 -18.32
CA THR A 14 -7.48 10.77 -18.69
C THR A 14 -8.39 11.96 -18.42
N LYS A 15 -8.12 12.75 -17.36
CA LYS A 15 -8.52 14.15 -17.27
C LYS A 15 -7.29 15.03 -17.11
N ASN A 16 -7.11 15.89 -18.08
CA ASN A 16 -6.21 17.04 -18.25
C ASN A 16 -5.23 17.36 -17.11
N GLY A 17 -3.94 17.28 -17.40
CA GLY A 17 -2.82 17.76 -16.58
C GLY A 17 -1.71 16.72 -16.35
N ASN A 18 -1.72 15.54 -16.94
CA ASN A 18 -1.10 14.35 -16.39
C ASN A 18 0.10 13.76 -17.17
N THR A 19 0.82 14.50 -17.98
CA THR A 19 2.07 13.99 -18.59
C THR A 19 3.21 13.87 -17.57
N MET A 20 3.31 14.76 -16.62
CA MET A 20 4.34 14.69 -15.54
C MET A 20 4.07 13.56 -14.55
N LYS A 21 2.82 13.26 -14.20
CA LYS A 21 2.48 12.15 -13.28
C LYS A 21 2.98 10.78 -13.75
N ARG A 22 3.11 10.56 -15.06
CA ARG A 22 3.54 9.28 -15.64
C ARG A 22 5.06 9.07 -15.61
N GLU A 23 5.85 10.10 -15.42
CA GLU A 23 7.32 10.00 -15.51
C GLU A 23 7.96 9.42 -14.24
N LEU A 24 7.28 9.52 -13.09
CA LEU A 24 7.73 8.98 -11.81
C LEU A 24 7.11 7.62 -11.46
N ASP A 25 6.24 7.08 -12.30
CA ASP A 25 5.62 5.76 -12.16
C ASP A 25 6.20 4.80 -13.21
N LEU A 26 6.96 3.81 -12.74
CA LEU A 26 7.64 2.87 -13.63
C LEU A 26 6.65 2.02 -14.45
N ALA A 27 5.45 1.77 -13.93
CA ALA A 27 4.41 1.06 -14.67
C ALA A 27 3.88 1.86 -15.88
N MET A 28 4.05 3.17 -15.89
CA MET A 28 3.49 4.10 -16.88
C MET A 28 4.55 4.82 -17.72
N THR A 29 5.83 4.68 -17.40
CA THR A 29 6.94 5.35 -18.10
C THR A 29 7.74 4.39 -18.99
N SER A 30 8.71 4.89 -19.73
CA SER A 30 9.55 4.10 -20.63
C SER A 30 11.03 4.25 -20.31
N TYR A 31 11.84 3.27 -20.70
CA TYR A 31 13.28 3.29 -20.53
C TYR A 31 13.94 4.57 -21.10
N GLY A 32 13.46 5.06 -22.24
CA GLY A 32 13.98 6.28 -22.85
C GLY A 32 13.77 7.54 -21.99
N LYS A 33 12.73 7.57 -21.16
CA LYS A 33 12.47 8.66 -20.21
C LYS A 33 13.23 8.49 -18.90
N VAL A 34 13.37 7.25 -18.44
CA VAL A 34 14.06 6.92 -17.18
C VAL A 34 15.58 7.08 -17.29
N LYS A 35 16.16 6.57 -18.38
CA LYS A 35 17.62 6.49 -18.58
C LYS A 35 18.41 7.80 -18.36
N PRO A 36 17.93 8.98 -18.81
CA PRO A 36 18.70 10.22 -18.66
C PRO A 36 18.62 10.87 -17.26
N LEU A 37 17.82 10.31 -16.35
CA LEU A 37 17.51 10.93 -15.05
C LEU A 37 18.21 10.18 -13.91
N ALA A 38 18.56 10.93 -12.86
CA ALA A 38 18.95 10.37 -11.57
C ALA A 38 17.75 10.35 -10.62
N TYR A 39 17.72 9.36 -9.74
CA TYR A 39 16.66 9.18 -8.74
C TYR A 39 17.26 9.10 -7.34
N ASP A 40 16.69 9.87 -6.41
CA ASP A 40 17.14 9.97 -5.03
C ASP A 40 16.58 8.84 -4.16
N MET A 41 15.38 8.34 -4.50
CA MET A 41 14.64 7.35 -3.72
C MET A 41 13.83 6.42 -4.63
N VAL A 42 13.70 5.17 -4.24
CA VAL A 42 12.76 4.21 -4.81
C VAL A 42 11.59 4.02 -3.84
N LEU A 43 10.36 4.14 -4.32
CA LEU A 43 9.14 3.83 -3.56
C LEU A 43 8.60 2.50 -4.06
N LEU A 44 8.50 1.51 -3.15
CA LEU A 44 8.02 0.16 -3.45
C LEU A 44 6.66 -0.07 -2.78
N PRO A 45 5.55 0.10 -3.51
CA PRO A 45 4.23 -0.27 -3.01
C PRO A 45 4.15 -1.79 -2.81
N TRP A 46 3.60 -2.22 -1.68
CA TRP A 46 3.45 -3.64 -1.36
C TRP A 46 2.12 -3.88 -0.64
N GLY A 47 1.29 -4.73 -1.22
CA GLY A 47 -0.03 -5.07 -0.67
C GLY A 47 -0.22 -6.57 -0.53
N ALA A 48 -1.44 -7.02 -0.82
CA ALA A 48 -1.85 -8.41 -0.87
C ALA A 48 -2.93 -8.64 -1.93
N THR A 49 -3.22 -9.90 -2.22
CA THR A 49 -4.39 -10.31 -2.99
C THR A 49 -5.37 -10.95 -2.04
N GLU A 50 -6.35 -10.18 -1.54
CA GLU A 50 -7.32 -10.63 -0.55
C GLU A 50 -8.68 -9.95 -0.70
N PRO A 51 -9.78 -10.60 -0.25
CA PRO A 51 -11.09 -9.97 -0.26
C PRO A 51 -11.18 -8.83 0.75
N HIS A 52 -11.80 -7.72 0.34
CA HIS A 52 -12.01 -6.52 1.13
C HIS A 52 -13.50 -6.24 1.26
N ASN A 53 -14.16 -6.90 2.22
CA ASN A 53 -15.61 -6.89 2.37
C ASN A 53 -16.25 -7.31 1.02
N LEU A 54 -17.41 -6.82 0.67
CA LEU A 54 -18.15 -7.16 -0.57
C LEU A 54 -18.09 -6.03 -1.60
N HIS A 55 -17.51 -4.88 -1.27
CA HIS A 55 -17.62 -3.63 -2.02
C HIS A 55 -16.31 -3.06 -2.55
N LEU A 56 -15.16 -3.60 -2.12
CA LEU A 56 -13.85 -3.17 -2.58
C LEU A 56 -13.16 -4.26 -3.41
N PRO A 57 -12.27 -3.89 -4.34
CA PRO A 57 -11.53 -4.87 -5.14
C PRO A 57 -10.51 -5.66 -4.32
N TYR A 58 -10.15 -6.87 -4.78
CA TYR A 58 -9.15 -7.74 -4.17
C TYR A 58 -7.75 -7.11 -4.03
N LEU A 59 -7.41 -6.15 -4.88
CA LEU A 59 -6.12 -5.48 -4.87
C LEU A 59 -6.16 -4.11 -4.17
N THR A 60 -7.12 -3.86 -3.29
CA THR A 60 -7.24 -2.61 -2.53
C THR A 60 -5.91 -2.19 -1.91
N ASP A 61 -5.24 -3.09 -1.19
CA ASP A 61 -3.92 -2.83 -0.57
C ASP A 61 -2.86 -2.35 -1.58
N CYS A 62 -2.85 -3.00 -2.75
CA CYS A 62 -1.88 -2.71 -3.80
C CYS A 62 -2.18 -1.37 -4.49
N ILE A 63 -3.43 -1.14 -4.81
CA ILE A 63 -3.91 0.07 -5.49
C ILE A 63 -3.64 1.29 -4.60
N LEU A 64 -4.08 1.26 -3.35
CA LEU A 64 -3.93 2.38 -2.44
C LEU A 64 -2.47 2.69 -2.11
N SER A 65 -1.65 1.67 -1.84
CA SER A 65 -0.22 1.89 -1.59
C SER A 65 0.50 2.46 -2.82
N HIS A 66 0.10 2.07 -4.03
CA HIS A 66 0.67 2.57 -5.27
C HIS A 66 0.26 4.04 -5.54
N ASP A 67 -1.02 4.36 -5.44
CA ASP A 67 -1.49 5.72 -5.72
C ASP A 67 -0.93 6.73 -4.71
N ILE A 68 -0.87 6.35 -3.43
CA ILE A 68 -0.19 7.13 -2.40
C ILE A 68 1.29 7.32 -2.75
N ALA A 69 2.00 6.27 -3.18
CA ALA A 69 3.40 6.37 -3.59
C ALA A 69 3.60 7.34 -4.76
N VAL A 70 2.70 7.32 -5.75
CA VAL A 70 2.73 8.25 -6.89
C VAL A 70 2.55 9.70 -6.42
N ASP A 71 1.58 9.96 -5.55
CA ASP A 71 1.38 11.30 -4.99
C ASP A 71 2.55 11.74 -4.11
N VAL A 72 3.16 10.83 -3.34
CA VAL A 72 4.38 11.09 -2.57
C VAL A 72 5.55 11.48 -3.48
N ALA A 73 5.76 10.75 -4.59
CA ALA A 73 6.82 11.05 -5.54
C ALA A 73 6.68 12.46 -6.13
N HIS A 74 5.45 12.85 -6.49
CA HIS A 74 5.19 14.22 -6.96
C HIS A 74 5.38 15.27 -5.88
N LYS A 75 4.88 15.03 -4.69
CA LYS A 75 5.01 15.95 -3.57
C LYS A 75 6.48 16.15 -3.17
N ALA A 76 7.29 15.09 -3.14
CA ALA A 76 8.72 15.17 -2.84
C ALA A 76 9.48 15.97 -3.92
N LEU A 77 9.13 15.78 -5.19
CA LEU A 77 9.70 16.57 -6.28
C LEU A 77 9.31 18.03 -6.17
N ASP A 78 8.04 18.33 -5.95
CA ASP A 78 7.51 19.70 -5.90
C ASP A 78 8.06 20.50 -4.69
N LEU A 79 8.14 19.88 -3.52
CA LEU A 79 8.56 20.57 -2.30
C LEU A 79 10.09 20.62 -2.11
N TYR A 80 10.79 19.56 -2.53
CA TYR A 80 12.20 19.37 -2.15
C TYR A 80 13.12 19.13 -3.35
N GLY A 81 12.59 19.05 -4.58
CA GLY A 81 13.37 18.73 -5.77
C GLY A 81 13.87 17.28 -5.81
N LEU A 82 13.40 16.41 -4.90
CA LEU A 82 13.79 15.01 -4.80
C LEU A 82 12.98 14.15 -5.77
N ARG A 83 13.68 13.43 -6.63
CA ARG A 83 13.06 12.56 -7.62
C ARG A 83 12.95 11.14 -7.10
N CYS A 84 11.73 10.69 -6.88
CA CYS A 84 11.43 9.32 -6.51
C CYS A 84 10.93 8.53 -7.72
N MET A 85 11.34 7.25 -7.85
CA MET A 85 10.72 6.32 -8.80
C MET A 85 9.78 5.38 -8.05
N VAL A 86 8.53 5.34 -8.47
CA VAL A 86 7.53 4.40 -7.95
C VAL A 86 7.63 3.10 -8.75
N MET A 87 7.88 1.99 -8.05
CA MET A 87 7.91 0.66 -8.64
C MET A 87 6.48 0.12 -8.85
N PRO A 88 6.29 -0.83 -9.78
CA PRO A 88 5.06 -1.60 -9.81
C PRO A 88 4.80 -2.24 -8.44
N TYR A 89 3.54 -2.27 -8.02
CA TYR A 89 3.20 -2.85 -6.71
C TYR A 89 3.43 -4.37 -6.66
N VAL A 90 3.78 -4.86 -5.47
CA VAL A 90 3.93 -6.28 -5.17
C VAL A 90 2.65 -6.81 -4.53
N THR A 91 2.07 -7.88 -5.11
CA THR A 91 0.81 -8.46 -4.66
C THR A 91 0.98 -9.59 -3.63
N ALA A 92 2.22 -9.84 -3.19
CA ALA A 92 2.58 -10.97 -2.34
C ALA A 92 2.37 -10.66 -0.85
N GLY A 93 1.22 -11.01 -0.30
CA GLY A 93 0.85 -10.79 1.10
C GLY A 93 0.75 -12.07 1.95
N SER A 94 0.98 -11.95 3.25
CA SER A 94 0.73 -12.99 4.25
C SER A 94 -0.67 -12.91 4.79
N GLN A 95 -1.41 -14.00 4.72
CA GLN A 95 -2.81 -14.06 5.14
C GLN A 95 -2.98 -14.74 6.50
N ASN A 96 -4.02 -14.36 7.22
CA ASN A 96 -4.42 -15.04 8.47
C ASN A 96 -5.03 -16.44 8.19
N PRO A 97 -5.01 -17.35 9.16
CA PRO A 97 -5.77 -18.61 9.07
C PRO A 97 -7.24 -18.34 8.70
N GLY A 98 -7.77 -19.14 7.79
CA GLY A 98 -9.14 -19.01 7.28
C GLY A 98 -9.29 -18.05 6.08
N GLN A 99 -8.28 -17.25 5.73
CA GLN A 99 -8.33 -16.42 4.53
C GLN A 99 -7.98 -17.20 3.25
N ARG A 100 -7.04 -18.15 3.33
CA ARG A 100 -6.66 -19.01 2.20
C ARG A 100 -7.80 -19.80 1.58
N GLU A 101 -8.83 -20.08 2.34
CA GLU A 101 -10.02 -20.82 1.93
C GLU A 101 -11.05 -19.93 1.24
N LEU A 102 -10.85 -18.60 1.27
CA LEU A 102 -11.69 -17.65 0.55
C LEU A 102 -11.32 -17.66 -0.95
N PRO A 103 -12.29 -17.56 -1.86
CA PRO A 103 -12.03 -17.56 -3.30
C PRO A 103 -10.95 -16.55 -3.69
N PHE A 104 -9.96 -16.97 -4.46
CA PHE A 104 -8.86 -16.14 -5.00
C PHE A 104 -8.01 -15.38 -3.98
N CYS A 105 -8.16 -15.62 -2.68
CA CYS A 105 -7.24 -15.08 -1.66
C CYS A 105 -5.91 -15.84 -1.72
N ILE A 106 -4.81 -15.13 -1.92
CA ILE A 106 -3.50 -15.75 -2.11
C ILE A 106 -2.61 -15.47 -0.90
N HIS A 107 -2.15 -16.54 -0.27
CA HIS A 107 -1.17 -16.45 0.81
C HIS A 107 0.25 -16.72 0.30
N TYR A 108 1.14 -15.77 0.52
CA TYR A 108 2.56 -15.92 0.28
C TYR A 108 3.30 -16.11 1.61
N ARG A 109 4.16 -17.15 1.66
CA ARG A 109 4.99 -17.41 2.83
C ARG A 109 6.09 -16.36 2.98
N TYR A 110 6.62 -16.25 4.19
CA TYR A 110 7.73 -15.35 4.53
C TYR A 110 8.93 -15.51 3.57
N GLU A 111 9.34 -16.75 3.29
CA GLU A 111 10.48 -17.04 2.42
C GLU A 111 10.27 -16.53 1.00
N THR A 112 9.06 -16.63 0.47
CA THR A 112 8.71 -16.10 -0.86
C THR A 112 8.78 -14.57 -0.88
N GLN A 113 8.20 -13.90 0.12
CA GLN A 113 8.25 -12.45 0.22
C GLN A 113 9.69 -11.96 0.41
N LYS A 114 10.49 -12.66 1.25
CA LYS A 114 11.91 -12.36 1.44
C LYS A 114 12.69 -12.51 0.14
N ALA A 115 12.45 -13.57 -0.64
CA ALA A 115 13.11 -13.77 -1.92
C ALA A 115 12.78 -12.63 -2.90
N ILE A 116 11.51 -12.26 -3.03
CA ILE A 116 11.08 -11.14 -3.88
C ILE A 116 11.79 -9.84 -3.47
N LEU A 117 11.78 -9.50 -2.18
CA LEU A 117 12.44 -8.29 -1.69
C LEU A 117 13.95 -8.32 -1.91
N THR A 118 14.59 -9.48 -1.69
CA THR A 118 16.02 -9.67 -1.92
C THR A 118 16.40 -9.42 -3.38
N ASP A 119 15.64 -9.98 -4.33
CA ASP A 119 15.91 -9.81 -5.76
C ASP A 119 15.72 -8.35 -6.21
N ILE A 120 14.70 -7.66 -5.66
CA ILE A 120 14.47 -6.23 -5.92
C ILE A 120 15.65 -5.41 -5.39
N VAL A 121 16.06 -5.60 -4.13
CA VAL A 121 17.18 -4.87 -3.52
C VAL A 121 18.48 -5.14 -4.26
N ALA A 122 18.80 -6.40 -4.57
CA ALA A 122 20.00 -6.77 -5.31
C ALA A 122 20.05 -6.08 -6.69
N SER A 123 18.91 -6.04 -7.40
CA SER A 123 18.81 -5.40 -8.70
C SER A 123 19.01 -3.88 -8.61
N LEU A 124 18.37 -3.22 -7.65
CA LEU A 124 18.49 -1.79 -7.42
C LEU A 124 19.90 -1.41 -6.98
N TYR A 125 20.52 -2.22 -6.12
CA TYR A 125 21.90 -2.03 -5.68
C TYR A 125 22.89 -2.07 -6.85
N ALA A 126 22.74 -3.05 -7.74
CA ALA A 126 23.55 -3.18 -8.95
C ALA A 126 23.37 -2.01 -9.93
N GLN A 127 22.31 -1.24 -9.80
CA GLN A 127 21.97 -0.05 -10.60
C GLN A 127 22.35 1.27 -9.89
N ASP A 128 23.17 1.19 -8.82
CA ASP A 128 23.63 2.32 -7.99
C ASP A 128 22.52 3.05 -7.20
N HIS A 129 21.32 2.47 -7.08
CA HIS A 129 20.34 2.97 -6.11
C HIS A 129 20.75 2.59 -4.68
N ARG A 130 20.48 3.49 -3.72
CA ARG A 130 20.89 3.29 -2.32
C ARG A 130 19.76 3.56 -1.31
N HIS A 131 18.59 3.97 -1.76
CA HIS A 131 17.45 4.28 -0.88
C HIS A 131 16.16 3.66 -1.40
N ILE A 132 15.44 2.94 -0.52
CA ILE A 132 14.12 2.41 -0.81
C ILE A 132 13.19 2.58 0.38
N ILE A 133 11.94 2.95 0.13
CA ILE A 133 10.84 2.90 1.09
C ILE A 133 9.81 1.88 0.62
N ILE A 134 9.55 0.86 1.42
CA ILE A 134 8.42 -0.05 1.23
C ILE A 134 7.18 0.64 1.81
N ILE A 135 6.21 0.96 0.95
CA ILE A 135 4.90 1.51 1.34
C ILE A 135 3.93 0.34 1.42
N ASN A 136 3.73 -0.17 2.64
CA ASN A 136 2.89 -1.33 2.89
C ASN A 136 1.43 -0.94 3.02
N GLY A 137 0.56 -1.66 2.27
CA GLY A 137 -0.89 -1.56 2.36
C GLY A 137 -1.54 -2.67 3.19
N HIS A 138 -0.82 -3.78 3.47
CA HIS A 138 -1.41 -4.98 4.07
C HIS A 138 -0.91 -5.27 5.48
N GLY A 139 -1.82 -5.34 6.44
CA GLY A 139 -1.49 -5.55 7.86
C GLY A 139 -0.89 -6.93 8.21
N GLY A 140 -1.04 -7.91 7.31
CA GLY A 140 -0.46 -9.24 7.47
C GLY A 140 1.04 -9.32 7.14
N ASN A 141 1.59 -8.30 6.44
CA ASN A 141 2.99 -8.27 6.05
C ASN A 141 3.91 -7.85 7.19
N THR A 142 5.13 -8.39 7.23
CA THR A 142 6.17 -8.00 8.19
C THR A 142 7.55 -7.98 7.54
N PHE A 143 8.15 -6.80 7.47
CA PHE A 143 9.41 -6.58 6.76
C PHE A 143 10.62 -6.47 7.69
N LYS A 144 10.43 -6.19 8.98
CA LYS A 144 11.52 -5.82 9.91
C LYS A 144 12.66 -6.83 9.97
N SER A 145 12.36 -8.14 9.95
CA SER A 145 13.39 -9.19 9.94
C SER A 145 14.10 -9.28 8.59
N MET A 146 13.35 -9.16 7.49
CA MET A 146 13.92 -9.15 6.14
C MET A 146 14.87 -7.97 5.95
N ILE A 147 14.47 -6.78 6.42
CA ILE A 147 15.27 -5.56 6.33
C ILE A 147 16.56 -5.69 7.16
N ARG A 148 16.51 -6.29 8.36
CA ARG A 148 17.72 -6.52 9.15
C ARG A 148 18.74 -7.41 8.42
N ASP A 149 18.28 -8.50 7.79
CA ASP A 149 19.16 -9.38 7.02
C ASP A 149 19.76 -8.63 5.83
N LEU A 150 18.91 -7.93 5.05
CA LEU A 150 19.37 -7.18 3.88
C LEU A 150 20.30 -6.00 4.24
N SER A 151 20.11 -5.37 5.41
CA SER A 151 21.00 -4.31 5.87
C SER A 151 22.39 -4.82 6.30
N ILE A 152 22.52 -6.13 6.59
CA ILE A 152 23.83 -6.77 6.79
C ILE A 152 24.49 -7.04 5.44
N ASP A 153 23.71 -7.54 4.46
CA ASP A 153 24.21 -7.89 3.13
C ASP A 153 24.53 -6.63 2.29
N TYR A 154 23.80 -5.54 2.50
CA TYR A 154 23.90 -4.25 1.78
C TYR A 154 24.03 -3.07 2.77
N PRO A 155 25.16 -2.91 3.48
CA PRO A 155 25.28 -1.97 4.59
C PRO A 155 25.18 -0.48 4.20
N ASP A 156 25.38 -0.14 2.94
CA ASP A 156 25.22 1.20 2.38
C ASP A 156 23.90 1.40 1.62
N PHE A 157 22.97 0.44 1.72
CA PHE A 157 21.61 0.54 1.14
C PHE A 157 20.59 0.77 2.24
N LEU A 158 19.97 1.94 2.27
CA LEU A 158 18.93 2.27 3.24
C LEU A 158 17.60 1.65 2.81
N ILE A 159 17.04 0.79 3.66
CA ILE A 159 15.74 0.16 3.44
C ILE A 159 14.81 0.57 4.58
N ALA A 160 13.80 1.36 4.28
CA ALA A 160 12.72 1.71 5.22
C ALA A 160 11.43 0.98 4.88
N CYS A 161 10.58 0.74 5.86
CA CYS A 161 9.20 0.29 5.64
C CYS A 161 8.23 1.09 6.51
N SER A 162 7.05 1.32 6.00
CA SER A 162 5.98 2.01 6.70
C SER A 162 4.62 1.52 6.21
N GLU A 163 3.62 1.68 7.05
CA GLU A 163 2.23 1.32 6.79
C GLU A 163 1.45 2.62 6.58
N TRP A 164 0.98 2.89 5.35
CA TRP A 164 0.36 4.17 5.02
C TRP A 164 -0.86 4.48 5.91
N TYR A 165 -1.63 3.46 6.30
CA TYR A 165 -2.84 3.58 7.10
C TYR A 165 -2.59 3.84 8.60
N THR A 166 -1.34 3.83 9.05
CA THR A 166 -0.92 4.20 10.41
C THR A 166 -0.10 5.49 10.47
N PHE A 167 0.24 6.06 9.31
CA PHE A 167 1.20 7.17 9.18
C PHE A 167 0.67 8.49 9.77
N VAL A 168 -0.65 8.66 9.74
CA VAL A 168 -1.37 9.78 10.36
C VAL A 168 -2.46 9.23 11.28
N PRO A 169 -2.68 9.80 12.48
CA PRO A 169 -3.80 9.41 13.32
C PRO A 169 -5.12 9.54 12.58
N LYS A 170 -5.97 8.51 12.66
CA LYS A 170 -7.27 8.47 11.97
C LYS A 170 -8.32 9.41 12.60
N ALA A 171 -8.13 9.77 13.88
CA ALA A 171 -9.03 10.64 14.63
C ALA A 171 -9.18 12.02 13.97
N GLY A 172 -10.41 12.48 13.84
CA GLY A 172 -10.73 13.76 13.18
C GLY A 172 -10.88 13.68 11.66
N TYR A 173 -10.55 12.54 11.05
CA TYR A 173 -10.79 12.28 9.64
C TYR A 173 -11.98 11.35 9.44
N PHE A 174 -12.13 10.32 10.30
CA PHE A 174 -13.10 9.25 10.16
C PHE A 174 -13.95 9.10 11.42
N ASP A 175 -15.20 8.70 11.23
CA ASP A 175 -16.18 8.51 12.31
C ASP A 175 -16.09 7.09 12.91
N GLN A 176 -15.82 6.08 12.08
CA GLN A 176 -15.80 4.67 12.44
C GLN A 176 -14.58 3.95 11.86
N PRO A 177 -13.35 4.35 12.22
CA PRO A 177 -12.16 3.68 11.72
C PRO A 177 -12.11 2.24 12.25
N GLY A 178 -11.82 1.30 11.35
CA GLY A 178 -11.68 -0.13 11.65
C GLY A 178 -10.26 -0.63 11.42
N ASP A 179 -10.18 -1.85 10.91
CA ASP A 179 -8.91 -2.56 10.71
C ASP A 179 -8.76 -3.13 9.28
N HIS A 180 -9.89 -3.35 8.55
CA HIS A 180 -9.85 -3.94 7.20
C HIS A 180 -11.14 -3.65 6.44
N ALA A 181 -11.03 -3.20 5.21
CA ALA A 181 -12.13 -2.79 4.33
C ALA A 181 -13.11 -1.84 5.04
N ASP A 182 -12.56 -0.99 5.89
CA ASP A 182 -13.25 -0.08 6.79
C ASP A 182 -13.59 1.28 6.11
N GLU A 183 -14.05 2.22 6.91
CA GLU A 183 -14.31 3.59 6.46
C GLU A 183 -13.05 4.26 5.86
N VAL A 184 -11.85 3.93 6.36
CA VAL A 184 -10.59 4.54 5.94
C VAL A 184 -10.24 4.08 4.53
N GLU A 185 -10.10 2.77 4.32
CA GLU A 185 -9.73 2.20 3.02
C GLU A 185 -10.79 2.51 1.96
N THR A 186 -12.08 2.41 2.34
CA THR A 186 -13.19 2.75 1.46
C THR A 186 -13.14 4.21 1.04
N SER A 187 -12.91 5.15 1.98
CA SER A 187 -12.82 6.57 1.65
C SER A 187 -11.64 6.89 0.75
N VAL A 188 -10.47 6.30 1.01
CA VAL A 188 -9.28 6.51 0.18
C VAL A 188 -9.47 5.89 -1.21
N MET A 189 -10.11 4.72 -1.32
CA MET A 189 -10.48 4.14 -2.61
C MET A 189 -11.49 5.02 -3.36
N MET A 190 -12.52 5.54 -2.69
CA MET A 190 -13.47 6.49 -3.30
C MET A 190 -12.80 7.77 -3.78
N HIS A 191 -11.71 8.20 -3.15
CA HIS A 191 -10.94 9.37 -3.58
C HIS A 191 -10.18 9.09 -4.89
N TYR A 192 -9.48 7.97 -4.97
CA TYR A 192 -8.66 7.64 -6.14
C TYR A 192 -9.46 6.98 -7.26
N HIS A 193 -10.34 6.04 -6.91
CA HIS A 193 -11.05 5.15 -7.83
C HIS A 193 -12.52 4.95 -7.42
N PRO A 194 -13.35 5.99 -7.46
CA PRO A 194 -14.76 5.87 -7.09
C PRO A 194 -15.52 4.83 -7.93
N GLU A 195 -15.07 4.57 -9.14
CA GLU A 195 -15.63 3.56 -10.05
C GLU A 195 -15.39 2.11 -9.61
N LEU A 196 -14.45 1.88 -8.69
CA LEU A 196 -14.14 0.55 -8.13
C LEU A 196 -14.86 0.26 -6.82
N VAL A 197 -15.68 1.19 -6.31
CA VAL A 197 -16.37 1.06 -5.03
C VAL A 197 -17.87 0.93 -5.25
N ASP A 198 -18.46 -0.18 -4.85
CA ASP A 198 -19.92 -0.33 -4.78
C ASP A 198 -20.39 -0.39 -3.33
N LEU A 199 -20.58 0.78 -2.73
CA LEU A 199 -20.96 0.89 -1.32
C LEU A 199 -22.35 0.29 -1.03
N SER A 200 -23.19 0.05 -2.06
CA SER A 200 -24.49 -0.59 -1.88
C SER A 200 -24.38 -2.08 -1.54
N GLU A 201 -23.28 -2.73 -1.97
CA GLU A 201 -22.96 -4.13 -1.69
C GLU A 201 -22.22 -4.31 -0.35
N ALA A 202 -21.81 -3.23 0.30
CA ALA A 202 -21.01 -3.30 1.52
C ALA A 202 -21.73 -4.02 2.66
N GLY A 203 -21.07 -5.03 3.25
CA GLY A 203 -21.41 -5.55 4.56
C GLY A 203 -21.16 -4.52 5.66
N ASP A 204 -21.63 -4.80 6.88
CA ASP A 204 -21.49 -3.88 8.00
C ASP A 204 -20.09 -3.93 8.68
N GLY A 205 -19.22 -4.84 8.25
CA GLY A 205 -17.89 -5.05 8.81
C GLY A 205 -17.92 -5.46 10.29
N ALA A 206 -19.01 -6.07 10.73
CA ALA A 206 -19.15 -6.56 12.10
C ALA A 206 -18.10 -7.64 12.40
N SER A 207 -17.38 -7.51 13.48
CA SER A 207 -16.30 -8.42 13.82
C SER A 207 -16.35 -8.92 15.25
N ARG A 208 -15.77 -10.11 15.46
CA ARG A 208 -15.61 -10.73 16.77
C ARG A 208 -14.16 -10.60 17.21
N ASN A 209 -13.97 -10.37 18.50
CA ASN A 209 -12.64 -10.31 19.11
C ASN A 209 -12.34 -11.58 19.89
N PHE A 210 -11.07 -11.75 20.31
CA PHE A 210 -10.67 -12.81 21.24
C PHE A 210 -11.47 -12.74 22.54
N THR A 211 -11.80 -13.88 23.12
CA THR A 211 -12.36 -13.97 24.47
C THR A 211 -11.30 -13.70 25.54
N SER A 212 -10.03 -14.02 25.26
CA SER A 212 -8.90 -13.73 26.14
C SER A 212 -8.64 -12.22 26.27
N GLN A 213 -8.68 -11.72 27.49
CA GLN A 213 -8.33 -10.32 27.79
C GLN A 213 -6.89 -10.00 27.41
N MET A 214 -5.94 -10.88 27.69
CA MET A 214 -4.52 -10.67 27.40
C MET A 214 -4.24 -10.51 25.91
N LEU A 215 -4.98 -11.24 25.06
CA LEU A 215 -4.87 -11.09 23.61
C LEU A 215 -5.50 -9.78 23.13
N ARG A 216 -6.64 -9.36 23.72
CA ARG A 216 -7.26 -8.05 23.40
C ARG A 216 -6.37 -6.88 23.80
N GLU A 217 -5.68 -6.99 24.92
CA GLU A 217 -4.72 -5.99 25.43
C GLU A 217 -3.34 -6.07 24.75
N LYS A 218 -3.18 -6.99 23.77
CA LYS A 218 -1.94 -7.18 23.00
C LYS A 218 -0.71 -7.52 23.85
N VAL A 219 -0.92 -8.14 25.03
CA VAL A 219 0.17 -8.69 25.88
C VAL A 219 0.87 -9.86 25.18
N ALA A 220 0.11 -10.62 24.40
CA ALA A 220 0.61 -11.66 23.50
C ALA A 220 -0.08 -11.54 22.14
N TRP A 221 0.52 -12.14 21.12
CA TRP A 221 -0.01 -12.14 19.76
C TRP A 221 -0.20 -13.57 19.26
N ILE A 222 -1.35 -13.79 18.60
CA ILE A 222 -1.62 -14.95 17.76
C ILE A 222 -2.35 -14.49 16.48
N PRO A 223 -2.25 -15.19 15.34
CA PRO A 223 -3.05 -14.86 14.18
C PRO A 223 -4.53 -15.06 14.47
N ARG A 224 -5.36 -14.18 13.93
CA ARG A 224 -6.83 -14.29 14.00
C ARG A 224 -7.31 -15.35 12.99
N HIS A 225 -8.27 -16.18 13.36
CA HIS A 225 -8.92 -17.06 12.39
C HIS A 225 -10.02 -16.26 11.65
N TRP A 226 -9.73 -15.81 10.44
CA TRP A 226 -10.49 -14.76 9.76
C TRP A 226 -11.99 -15.05 9.63
N GLN A 227 -12.36 -16.25 9.20
CA GLN A 227 -13.77 -16.65 9.08
C GLN A 227 -14.51 -16.74 10.43
N GLN A 228 -13.79 -16.80 11.55
CA GLN A 228 -14.39 -16.71 12.89
C GLN A 228 -14.51 -15.26 13.37
N VAL A 229 -13.70 -14.37 12.82
CA VAL A 229 -13.69 -12.94 13.16
C VAL A 229 -14.75 -12.18 12.38
N SER A 230 -14.88 -12.40 11.08
CA SER A 230 -15.77 -11.65 10.19
C SER A 230 -16.53 -12.59 9.24
N SER A 231 -17.78 -12.24 8.94
CA SER A 231 -18.63 -12.99 8.00
C SER A 231 -18.59 -12.41 6.58
N ASP A 232 -18.30 -11.12 6.45
CA ASP A 232 -18.21 -10.38 5.18
C ASP A 232 -16.76 -10.00 4.81
N THR A 233 -15.80 -10.57 5.51
CA THR A 233 -14.37 -10.31 5.45
C THR A 233 -13.91 -8.94 5.96
N GLY A 234 -14.79 -7.96 6.13
CA GLY A 234 -14.49 -6.63 6.66
C GLY A 234 -14.30 -6.60 8.19
N ILE A 235 -13.60 -5.61 8.69
CA ILE A 235 -13.49 -5.26 10.11
C ILE A 235 -13.58 -3.73 10.26
N GLY A 236 -14.77 -3.24 10.52
CA GLY A 236 -15.13 -1.82 10.56
C GLY A 236 -16.20 -1.48 9.55
N ASN A 237 -17.11 -0.57 9.92
CA ASN A 237 -18.27 -0.23 9.09
C ASN A 237 -17.89 0.80 8.01
N PRO A 238 -18.00 0.49 6.70
CA PRO A 238 -17.60 1.40 5.63
C PRO A 238 -18.67 2.46 5.29
N ARG A 239 -19.87 2.40 5.87
CA ARG A 239 -21.04 3.19 5.43
C ARG A 239 -20.87 4.71 5.56
N SER A 240 -19.97 5.17 6.43
CA SER A 240 -19.65 6.59 6.61
C SER A 240 -18.52 7.07 5.70
N ALA A 241 -18.02 6.22 4.81
CA ALA A 241 -16.95 6.56 3.89
C ALA A 241 -17.37 7.63 2.88
N SER A 242 -16.42 8.49 2.52
CA SER A 242 -16.61 9.47 1.44
C SER A 242 -15.28 9.82 0.78
N ALA A 243 -15.35 10.17 -0.51
CA ALA A 243 -14.18 10.63 -1.27
C ALA A 243 -13.51 11.88 -0.64
N GLU A 244 -14.30 12.75 0.00
CA GLU A 244 -13.78 13.94 0.69
C GLU A 244 -12.92 13.57 1.91
N LYS A 245 -13.39 12.63 2.75
CA LYS A 245 -12.60 12.12 3.87
C LYS A 245 -11.31 11.47 3.39
N GLY A 246 -11.40 10.65 2.34
CA GLY A 246 -10.25 10.04 1.68
C GLY A 246 -9.24 11.07 1.21
N ALA A 247 -9.68 12.09 0.47
CA ALA A 247 -8.83 13.17 -0.03
C ALA A 247 -8.10 13.92 1.09
N ARG A 248 -8.81 14.29 2.16
CA ARG A 248 -8.22 15.00 3.31
C ARG A 248 -7.17 14.15 4.04
N TYR A 249 -7.47 12.88 4.28
CA TYR A 249 -6.56 11.96 4.96
C TYR A 249 -5.33 11.68 4.10
N THR A 250 -5.52 11.37 2.84
CA THR A 250 -4.44 11.10 1.88
C THR A 250 -3.51 12.30 1.74
N ALA A 251 -4.05 13.53 1.67
CA ALA A 251 -3.21 14.73 1.60
C ALA A 251 -2.26 14.84 2.81
N ALA A 252 -2.73 14.53 4.02
CA ALA A 252 -1.90 14.55 5.22
C ALA A 252 -0.87 13.39 5.23
N VAL A 253 -1.25 12.21 4.77
CA VAL A 253 -0.34 11.05 4.61
C VAL A 253 0.77 11.37 3.63
N VAL A 254 0.43 11.89 2.45
CA VAL A 254 1.37 12.22 1.37
C VAL A 254 2.36 13.31 1.81
N GLU A 255 1.89 14.33 2.51
CA GLU A 255 2.77 15.40 3.02
C GLU A 255 3.81 14.86 4.01
N ARG A 256 3.39 14.01 4.95
CA ARG A 256 4.30 13.38 5.91
C ARG A 256 5.28 12.40 5.25
N TYR A 257 4.85 11.67 4.23
CA TYR A 257 5.76 10.81 3.47
C TYR A 257 6.79 11.61 2.69
N ALA A 258 6.40 12.72 2.06
CA ALA A 258 7.36 13.59 1.38
C ALA A 258 8.42 14.14 2.35
N GLN A 259 8.02 14.48 3.58
CA GLN A 259 8.94 14.86 4.65
C GLN A 259 9.88 13.69 5.02
N LEU A 260 9.36 12.46 5.16
CA LEU A 260 10.19 11.27 5.43
C LEU A 260 11.21 11.04 4.30
N VAL A 261 10.80 11.14 3.04
CA VAL A 261 11.70 11.04 1.88
C VAL A 261 12.85 12.01 2.02
N LYS A 262 12.56 13.29 2.33
CA LYS A 262 13.58 14.32 2.54
C LYS A 262 14.57 13.92 3.65
N GLU A 263 14.06 13.57 4.82
CA GLU A 263 14.90 13.20 5.98
C GLU A 263 15.80 12.00 5.69
N LEU A 264 15.29 10.98 5.00
CA LEU A 264 16.08 9.80 4.63
C LEU A 264 17.16 10.12 3.58
N CYS A 265 16.88 11.02 2.63
CA CYS A 265 17.86 11.47 1.64
C CYS A 265 18.94 12.38 2.25
N GLU A 266 18.65 13.12 3.32
CA GLU A 266 19.61 13.94 4.07
C GLU A 266 20.56 13.08 4.93
N GLY A 267 20.26 11.81 5.11
CA GLY A 267 21.04 10.82 5.85
C GLY A 267 20.64 10.68 7.32
N ILE A 268 20.72 9.45 7.80
CA ILE A 268 20.39 9.11 9.19
C ILE A 268 21.57 9.43 10.10
N ARG A 269 21.30 10.15 11.19
CA ARG A 269 22.27 10.49 12.23
C ARG A 269 21.72 10.05 13.59
N TYR A 270 22.63 9.72 14.49
CA TYR A 270 22.33 9.43 15.90
C TYR A 270 22.91 10.57 16.75
N GLU A 271 22.10 11.11 17.66
CA GLU A 271 22.48 12.16 18.62
C GLU A 271 22.72 11.57 20.00
#